data_c71367087f4abc48b2efc7018518de13
#
_entry.id   c71367087f4abc48b2efc7018518de13
#
_cell.length_a   1.000
_cell.length_b   1.000
_cell.length_c   1.000
_cell.angle_alpha   90.00
_cell.angle_beta   90.00
_cell.angle_gamma   90.00
#
_symmetry.space_group_name_H-M   'P 1'
#
loop_
_entity.id
_entity.type
_entity.pdbx_description
1 polymer ?
#
loop_
_entity_poly.entity_id
_entity_poly.type
_entity_poly.pdbx_seq_one_letter_code
_entity_poly.pdbx_strand_id
1 'polypeptide(L)'
;MKKILLVAVFILGVLSIGLQDQYFSWDDDPNQDHIPFEMLNNLSDHVNGPSDVITDDDGYDNIFLGTDFAEPHISMNPRNPLQSFTAFNTNGTHATIDGYNWFTNNPNFGVPISGDPVTAYDSLGNLYYDNMRNSGGNIIGTQVAKSTNNGQTWVGTVTGNTGNDKNWIAADQSTGPYANNVYGTMTPGNIMRSTNQGASFSIVASVSNNLPGMMTGD
;
A
#
# COMPACT_ATOMS: atom_id res chain seq x y z
N MET A 1 -16.41 -54.29 -32.84
CA MET A 1 -15.67 -53.75 -31.71
C MET A 1 -14.61 -52.66 -32.05
N LYS A 2 -14.42 -52.29 -33.32
CA LYS A 2 -13.44 -51.23 -33.69
C LYS A 2 -14.00 -49.80 -33.83
N LYS A 3 -15.32 -49.62 -33.78
CA LYS A 3 -15.95 -48.28 -33.97
C LYS A 3 -16.20 -47.50 -32.66
N ILE A 4 -16.16 -48.18 -31.51
CA ILE A 4 -16.39 -47.54 -30.20
C ILE A 4 -15.10 -46.86 -29.68
N LEU A 5 -13.91 -47.36 -30.08
CA LEU A 5 -12.64 -46.81 -29.65
C LEU A 5 -12.32 -45.44 -30.29
N LEU A 6 -12.83 -45.18 -31.49
CA LEU A 6 -12.59 -43.90 -32.19
C LEU A 6 -13.37 -42.72 -31.62
N VAL A 7 -14.56 -42.98 -31.04
CA VAL A 7 -15.43 -41.93 -30.42
C VAL A 7 -14.86 -41.54 -29.06
N ALA A 8 -14.31 -42.47 -28.31
CA ALA A 8 -13.72 -42.17 -26.99
C ALA A 8 -12.44 -41.30 -27.10
N VAL A 9 -11.64 -41.49 -28.14
CA VAL A 9 -10.42 -40.70 -28.38
C VAL A 9 -10.77 -39.28 -28.83
N PHE A 10 -11.91 -39.10 -29.55
CA PHE A 10 -12.35 -37.77 -29.99
C PHE A 10 -12.98 -36.95 -28.85
N ILE A 11 -13.65 -37.61 -27.89
CA ILE A 11 -14.27 -36.94 -26.71
C ILE A 11 -13.17 -36.51 -25.69
N LEU A 12 -12.09 -37.33 -25.56
CA LEU A 12 -10.95 -36.97 -24.72
C LEU A 12 -10.10 -35.83 -25.34
N GLY A 13 -10.06 -35.72 -26.67
CA GLY A 13 -9.33 -34.65 -27.36
C GLY A 13 -10.05 -33.31 -27.35
N VAL A 14 -11.37 -33.27 -27.19
CA VAL A 14 -12.16 -32.01 -27.14
C VAL A 14 -12.25 -31.47 -25.71
N LEU A 15 -12.07 -32.30 -24.69
CA LEU A 15 -12.05 -31.86 -23.27
C LEU A 15 -10.71 -31.26 -22.83
N SER A 16 -9.65 -31.40 -23.63
CA SER A 16 -8.34 -30.82 -23.32
C SER A 16 -8.07 -29.45 -23.95
N ILE A 17 -9.04 -28.86 -24.67
CA ILE A 17 -8.90 -27.54 -25.33
C ILE A 17 -9.57 -26.41 -24.53
N GLY A 18 -10.13 -26.71 -23.38
CA GLY A 18 -10.96 -25.76 -22.60
C GLY A 18 -10.38 -25.22 -21.29
N LEU A 19 -9.16 -25.61 -20.95
CA LEU A 19 -8.46 -25.01 -19.80
C LEU A 19 -7.20 -24.31 -20.31
N GLN A 20 -7.38 -23.23 -21.06
CA GLN A 20 -6.39 -22.16 -21.01
C GLN A 20 -6.52 -21.57 -19.61
N ASP A 21 -5.55 -21.85 -18.76
CA ASP A 21 -5.27 -21.02 -17.61
C ASP A 21 -5.21 -19.58 -18.13
N GLN A 22 -6.24 -18.79 -17.83
CA GLN A 22 -6.07 -17.36 -17.90
C GLN A 22 -5.04 -17.05 -16.83
N TYR A 23 -3.79 -16.95 -17.25
CA TYR A 23 -2.80 -16.23 -16.49
C TYR A 23 -3.34 -14.81 -16.37
N PHE A 24 -3.88 -14.48 -15.23
CA PHE A 24 -3.99 -13.10 -14.80
C PHE A 24 -2.54 -12.62 -14.71
N SER A 25 -2.08 -11.90 -15.71
CA SER A 25 -0.91 -11.06 -15.50
C SER A 25 -1.37 -9.98 -14.53
N TRP A 26 -0.93 -10.06 -13.30
CA TRP A 26 -0.98 -8.94 -12.39
C TRP A 26 -0.05 -7.90 -12.97
N ASP A 27 -0.63 -6.88 -13.58
CA ASP A 27 0.11 -5.70 -13.97
C ASP A 27 0.06 -4.76 -12.77
N ASP A 28 1.14 -4.71 -12.02
CA ASP A 28 1.32 -3.84 -10.85
C ASP A 28 1.79 -2.44 -11.25
N ASP A 29 1.78 -2.08 -12.54
CA ASP A 29 2.21 -0.75 -12.95
C ASP A 29 1.12 0.28 -12.60
N PRO A 30 1.29 1.09 -11.52
CA PRO A 30 0.30 2.08 -11.11
C PRO A 30 0.05 3.16 -12.17
N ASN A 31 0.93 3.27 -13.18
CA ASN A 31 0.71 4.18 -14.32
C ASN A 31 -0.22 3.60 -15.38
N GLN A 32 -0.52 2.30 -15.30
CA GLN A 32 -1.42 1.61 -16.21
C GLN A 32 -2.78 1.27 -15.57
N ASP A 33 -2.90 1.42 -14.25
CA ASP A 33 -4.15 1.24 -13.55
C ASP A 33 -5.18 2.28 -14.03
N HIS A 34 -6.31 1.81 -14.49
CA HIS A 34 -7.41 2.66 -14.91
C HIS A 34 -8.59 2.51 -13.96
N ILE A 35 -9.07 3.63 -13.44
CA ILE A 35 -10.33 3.64 -12.70
C ILE A 35 -11.43 3.14 -13.64
N PRO A 36 -12.16 2.05 -13.31
CA PRO A 36 -13.26 1.58 -14.10
C PRO A 36 -14.27 2.70 -14.37
N PHE A 37 -14.79 2.77 -15.61
CA PHE A 37 -15.70 3.84 -16.02
C PHE A 37 -16.96 3.92 -15.15
N GLU A 38 -17.43 2.78 -14.64
CA GLU A 38 -18.56 2.69 -13.72
C GLU A 38 -18.28 3.43 -12.39
N MET A 39 -17.03 3.43 -11.93
CA MET A 39 -16.62 4.15 -10.71
C MET A 39 -16.53 5.66 -10.95
N LEU A 40 -16.12 6.09 -12.15
CA LEU A 40 -16.03 7.51 -12.48
C LEU A 40 -17.40 8.21 -12.46
N ASN A 41 -18.47 7.50 -12.77
CA ASN A 41 -19.83 8.05 -12.76
C ASN A 41 -20.40 8.25 -11.35
N ASN A 42 -19.81 7.65 -10.33
CA ASN A 42 -20.21 7.77 -8.93
C ASN A 42 -19.37 8.80 -8.15
N LEU A 43 -18.43 9.46 -8.81
CA LEU A 43 -17.55 10.47 -8.18
C LEU A 43 -18.22 11.83 -7.92
N SER A 44 -19.52 11.97 -8.22
CA SER A 44 -20.22 13.23 -7.98
C SER A 44 -20.62 13.35 -6.50
N ASP A 45 -20.13 14.38 -5.86
CA ASP A 45 -20.74 15.15 -4.78
C ASP A 45 -20.32 14.91 -3.32
N HIS A 46 -19.33 14.06 -2.97
CA HIS A 46 -18.99 13.85 -1.55
C HIS A 46 -17.65 14.47 -1.08
N VAL A 47 -17.11 15.44 -1.80
CA VAL A 47 -15.72 15.90 -1.56
C VAL A 47 -15.56 16.80 -0.32
N ASN A 48 -16.62 17.30 0.31
CA ASN A 48 -16.52 18.24 1.45
C ASN A 48 -17.69 18.19 2.46
N GLY A 49 -18.35 17.03 2.60
CA GLY A 49 -19.39 16.85 3.62
C GLY A 49 -18.92 15.95 4.79
N PRO A 50 -19.69 15.86 5.87
CA PRO A 50 -19.49 14.78 6.84
C PRO A 50 -19.60 13.44 6.11
N SER A 51 -18.67 12.53 6.41
CA SER A 51 -18.67 11.19 5.79
C SER A 51 -20.01 10.52 6.03
N ASP A 52 -20.62 9.98 4.96
CA ASP A 52 -21.81 9.17 5.12
C ASP A 52 -21.44 7.86 5.85
N VAL A 53 -22.09 7.61 6.98
CA VAL A 53 -21.92 6.38 7.76
C VAL A 53 -23.09 5.46 7.42
N ILE A 54 -22.77 4.27 6.96
CA ILE A 54 -23.74 3.20 6.72
C ILE A 54 -23.43 2.05 7.65
N THR A 55 -24.30 1.80 8.63
CA THR A 55 -24.19 0.64 9.51
C THR A 55 -24.71 -0.58 8.75
N ASP A 56 -23.92 -1.64 8.64
CA ASP A 56 -24.31 -2.88 7.99
C ASP A 56 -25.17 -3.78 8.91
N ASP A 57 -25.64 -4.91 8.38
CA ASP A 57 -26.51 -5.84 9.11
C ASP A 57 -25.82 -6.50 10.32
N ASP A 58 -24.49 -6.54 10.36
CA ASP A 58 -23.68 -7.04 11.46
C ASP A 58 -23.37 -5.97 12.52
N GLY A 59 -23.78 -4.73 12.28
CA GLY A 59 -23.61 -3.60 13.20
C GLY A 59 -22.27 -2.86 13.06
N TYR A 60 -21.55 -3.04 11.94
CA TYR A 60 -20.33 -2.30 11.65
C TYR A 60 -20.65 -1.01 10.88
N ASP A 61 -20.01 0.06 11.27
CA ASP A 61 -20.10 1.35 10.59
C ASP A 61 -19.12 1.40 9.41
N ASN A 62 -19.66 1.57 8.21
CA ASN A 62 -18.91 1.79 7.00
C ASN A 62 -18.92 3.28 6.67
N ILE A 63 -17.75 3.87 6.59
CA ILE A 63 -17.58 5.30 6.32
C ILE A 63 -17.17 5.48 4.86
N PHE A 64 -18.03 6.12 4.07
CA PHE A 64 -17.72 6.40 2.68
C PHE A 64 -16.76 7.59 2.57
N LEU A 65 -15.57 7.35 2.01
CA LEU A 65 -14.51 8.35 1.82
C LEU A 65 -14.36 8.82 0.37
N GLY A 66 -15.21 8.34 -0.52
CA GLY A 66 -15.10 8.54 -1.95
C GLY A 66 -14.52 7.31 -2.65
N THR A 67 -14.30 7.43 -3.94
CA THR A 67 -13.64 6.38 -4.73
C THR A 67 -12.18 6.76 -4.90
N ASP A 68 -11.31 5.97 -4.29
CA ASP A 68 -9.87 6.14 -4.40
C ASP A 68 -9.31 5.29 -5.54
N PHE A 69 -8.13 5.66 -6.00
CA PHE A 69 -7.41 4.89 -7.00
C PHE A 69 -6.92 3.55 -6.41
N ALA A 70 -5.93 2.89 -6.97
CA ALA A 70 -5.53 1.53 -6.59
C ALA A 70 -4.65 1.48 -5.31
N GLU A 71 -4.43 0.26 -4.81
CA GLU A 71 -3.44 -0.11 -3.78
C GLU A 71 -3.58 0.64 -2.44
N PRO A 72 -4.77 0.63 -1.83
CA PRO A 72 -4.94 1.27 -0.53
C PRO A 72 -4.17 0.52 0.57
N HIS A 73 -3.51 1.28 1.41
CA HIS A 73 -2.90 0.78 2.64
C HIS A 73 -3.36 1.60 3.83
N ILE A 74 -3.83 0.94 4.89
CA ILE A 74 -4.29 1.59 6.11
C ILE A 74 -3.48 1.12 7.32
N SER A 75 -3.22 2.03 8.23
CA SER A 75 -2.65 1.72 9.54
C SER A 75 -3.33 2.53 10.65
N MET A 76 -3.27 2.01 11.86
CA MET A 76 -3.91 2.59 13.04
C MET A 76 -2.85 2.97 14.08
N ASN A 77 -3.04 4.11 14.73
CA ASN A 77 -2.14 4.56 15.79
C ASN A 77 -2.29 3.67 17.05
N PRO A 78 -1.24 2.96 17.49
CA PRO A 78 -1.32 2.07 18.63
C PRO A 78 -1.61 2.80 19.95
N ARG A 79 -1.42 4.12 20.01
CA ARG A 79 -1.69 4.93 21.20
C ARG A 79 -3.11 5.48 21.26
N ASN A 80 -3.77 5.54 20.12
CA ASN A 80 -5.13 6.05 20.00
C ASN A 80 -5.87 5.35 18.86
N PRO A 81 -6.71 4.36 19.14
CA PRO A 81 -7.40 3.57 18.13
C PRO A 81 -8.42 4.39 17.30
N LEU A 82 -8.74 5.61 17.69
CA LEU A 82 -9.56 6.53 16.89
C LEU A 82 -8.75 7.24 15.80
N GLN A 83 -7.43 7.08 15.80
CA GLN A 83 -6.56 7.66 14.81
C GLN A 83 -6.11 6.61 13.80
N SER A 84 -6.51 6.81 12.57
CA SER A 84 -6.09 5.98 11.43
C SER A 84 -5.61 6.86 10.29
N PHE A 85 -4.76 6.28 9.47
CA PHE A 85 -4.25 6.90 8.26
C PHE A 85 -4.26 5.87 7.12
N THR A 86 -4.81 6.25 6.00
CA THR A 86 -4.76 5.47 4.76
C THR A 86 -4.08 6.25 3.65
N ALA A 87 -3.39 5.55 2.80
CA ALA A 87 -2.78 6.08 1.59
C ALA A 87 -3.14 5.18 0.41
N PHE A 88 -3.15 5.75 -0.79
CA PHE A 88 -3.49 5.05 -2.03
C PHE A 88 -2.75 5.72 -3.21
N ASN A 89 -2.70 5.01 -4.32
CA ASN A 89 -1.95 5.45 -5.49
C ASN A 89 -2.48 6.78 -6.08
N THR A 90 -1.57 7.71 -6.45
CA THR A 90 -0.11 7.62 -6.26
C THR A 90 0.36 8.29 -4.98
N ASN A 91 -0.32 9.29 -4.46
CA ASN A 91 -0.01 10.05 -3.25
C ASN A 91 -1.30 10.56 -2.56
N GLY A 92 -2.41 9.85 -2.75
CA GLY A 92 -3.67 10.17 -2.08
C GLY A 92 -3.64 9.72 -0.63
N THR A 93 -4.34 10.45 0.25
CA THR A 93 -4.44 10.09 1.67
C THR A 93 -5.80 10.46 2.26
N HIS A 94 -6.24 9.65 3.22
CA HIS A 94 -7.29 10.03 4.17
C HIS A 94 -6.80 9.73 5.58
N ALA A 95 -7.13 10.59 6.52
CA ALA A 95 -6.79 10.41 7.93
C ALA A 95 -7.96 10.81 8.83
N THR A 96 -8.04 10.18 9.99
CA THR A 96 -9.01 10.55 11.02
C THR A 96 -8.33 10.65 12.38
N ILE A 97 -8.81 11.55 13.22
CA ILE A 97 -8.35 11.71 14.61
C ILE A 97 -9.41 11.30 15.64
N ASP A 98 -10.63 11.03 15.20
CA ASP A 98 -11.79 10.69 16.04
C ASP A 98 -12.55 9.43 15.56
N GLY A 99 -12.09 8.80 14.49
CA GLY A 99 -12.68 7.60 13.90
C GLY A 99 -13.83 7.87 12.92
N TYR A 100 -14.37 9.09 12.86
CA TYR A 100 -15.56 9.42 12.07
C TYR A 100 -15.32 10.55 11.04
N ASN A 101 -14.61 11.57 11.43
CA ASN A 101 -14.32 12.71 10.55
C ASN A 101 -12.98 12.49 9.87
N TRP A 102 -12.99 12.42 8.53
CA TRP A 102 -11.81 12.18 7.72
C TRP A 102 -11.39 13.42 6.98
N PHE A 103 -10.09 13.61 6.85
CA PHE A 103 -9.47 14.72 6.13
C PHE A 103 -8.38 14.22 5.22
N THR A 104 -8.05 14.99 4.19
CA THR A 104 -6.95 14.73 3.26
C THR A 104 -5.83 15.73 3.51
N ASN A 105 -4.60 15.26 3.63
CA ASN A 105 -3.40 16.10 3.68
C ASN A 105 -2.19 15.33 3.15
N ASN A 106 -2.00 15.36 1.84
CA ASN A 106 -0.94 14.63 1.17
C ASN A 106 0.43 15.27 1.48
N PRO A 107 1.46 14.49 1.84
CA PRO A 107 2.81 15.04 2.02
C PRO A 107 3.39 15.52 0.70
N ASN A 108 4.16 16.61 0.78
CA ASN A 108 5.04 16.97 -0.32
C ASN A 108 6.35 16.19 -0.19
N PHE A 109 6.54 15.18 -1.00
CA PHE A 109 7.75 14.36 -0.99
C PHE A 109 8.99 15.09 -1.54
N GLY A 110 8.82 16.18 -2.28
CA GLY A 110 9.93 16.93 -2.90
C GLY A 110 10.59 16.23 -4.09
N VAL A 111 10.10 15.06 -4.45
CA VAL A 111 10.55 14.24 -5.58
C VAL A 111 9.34 13.60 -6.28
N PRO A 112 9.42 13.21 -7.54
CA PRO A 112 8.36 12.46 -8.21
C PRO A 112 8.09 11.13 -7.52
N ILE A 113 6.81 10.79 -7.34
CA ILE A 113 6.31 9.60 -6.68
C ILE A 113 5.61 8.69 -7.69
N SER A 114 5.77 7.39 -7.53
CA SER A 114 5.22 6.35 -8.43
C SER A 114 4.14 5.47 -7.80
N GLY A 115 3.87 5.60 -6.50
CA GLY A 115 2.82 4.82 -5.86
C GLY A 115 3.33 3.70 -4.95
N ASP A 116 2.58 2.63 -4.80
CA ASP A 116 2.72 1.56 -3.80
C ASP A 116 2.86 2.13 -2.39
N PRO A 117 1.88 2.93 -1.94
CA PRO A 117 1.96 3.57 -0.64
C PRO A 117 1.85 2.56 0.48
N VAL A 118 2.75 2.63 1.45
CA VAL A 118 2.69 1.83 2.67
C VAL A 118 2.85 2.73 3.89
N THR A 119 2.06 2.46 4.93
CA THR A 119 2.04 3.29 6.14
C THR A 119 2.34 2.44 7.38
N ALA A 120 2.95 3.03 8.38
CA ALA A 120 3.20 2.37 9.67
C ALA A 120 3.21 3.40 10.81
N TYR A 121 2.85 2.95 12.01
CA TYR A 121 3.04 3.72 13.24
C TYR A 121 4.06 3.04 14.13
N ASP A 122 4.88 3.82 14.82
CA ASP A 122 5.68 3.32 15.93
C ASP A 122 4.88 3.35 17.26
N SER A 123 5.47 2.84 18.33
CA SER A 123 4.83 2.81 19.66
C SER A 123 4.64 4.19 20.30
N LEU A 124 5.25 5.23 19.75
CA LEU A 124 5.09 6.62 20.17
C LEU A 124 3.94 7.33 19.45
N GLY A 125 3.37 6.69 18.41
CA GLY A 125 2.32 7.26 17.57
C GLY A 125 2.86 8.14 16.44
N ASN A 126 4.15 8.05 16.11
CA ASN A 126 4.67 8.65 14.89
C ASN A 126 4.20 7.83 13.69
N LEU A 127 3.68 8.51 12.70
CA LEU A 127 3.27 7.97 11.42
C LEU A 127 4.43 8.05 10.41
N TYR A 128 4.67 6.97 9.71
CA TYR A 128 5.57 6.87 8.58
C TYR A 128 4.77 6.49 7.33
N TYR A 129 4.97 7.24 6.26
CA TYR A 129 4.36 7.01 4.96
C TYR A 129 5.48 6.83 3.94
N ASP A 130 5.66 5.60 3.48
CA ASP A 130 6.64 5.21 2.47
C ASP A 130 5.98 5.12 1.10
N ASN A 131 6.60 5.69 0.08
CA ASN A 131 6.09 5.72 -1.28
C ASN A 131 7.25 5.56 -2.27
N MET A 132 7.03 4.86 -3.37
CA MET A 132 8.04 4.71 -4.40
C MET A 132 8.36 6.06 -5.06
N ARG A 133 9.63 6.35 -5.22
CA ARG A 133 10.12 7.53 -5.93
C ARG A 133 10.70 7.16 -7.29
N ASN A 134 10.54 8.05 -8.25
CA ASN A 134 11.11 7.84 -9.57
C ASN A 134 12.07 8.93 -10.01
N SER A 135 12.86 8.61 -11.06
CA SER A 135 13.68 9.55 -11.80
C SER A 135 13.64 9.18 -13.28
N GLY A 136 13.20 10.12 -14.11
CA GLY A 136 13.09 9.90 -15.55
C GLY A 136 12.13 8.76 -15.94
N GLY A 137 11.07 8.55 -15.14
CA GLY A 137 10.07 7.49 -15.37
C GLY A 137 10.46 6.11 -14.82
N ASN A 138 11.64 5.96 -14.22
CA ASN A 138 12.06 4.71 -13.61
C ASN A 138 11.97 4.80 -12.08
N ILE A 139 11.42 3.77 -11.44
CA ILE A 139 11.44 3.63 -9.98
C ILE A 139 12.90 3.39 -9.55
N ILE A 140 13.36 4.14 -8.55
CA ILE A 140 14.76 4.12 -8.08
C ILE A 140 14.86 3.90 -6.57
N GLY A 141 13.77 3.68 -5.90
CA GLY A 141 13.74 3.50 -4.45
C GLY A 141 12.50 4.11 -3.82
N THR A 142 12.56 4.40 -2.53
CA THR A 142 11.46 5.00 -1.80
C THR A 142 11.81 6.34 -1.17
N GLN A 143 10.77 7.09 -0.83
CA GLN A 143 10.82 8.31 -0.04
C GLN A 143 9.83 8.17 1.12
N VAL A 144 10.30 8.43 2.34
CA VAL A 144 9.50 8.31 3.57
C VAL A 144 9.13 9.69 4.08
N ALA A 145 7.83 9.93 4.25
CA ALA A 145 7.32 11.09 4.96
C ALA A 145 7.02 10.72 6.42
N LYS A 146 7.24 11.66 7.35
CA LYS A 146 6.94 11.48 8.77
C LYS A 146 5.95 12.53 9.27
N SER A 147 4.96 12.07 10.06
CA SER A 147 4.08 12.94 10.84
C SER A 147 4.08 12.50 12.32
N THR A 148 3.95 13.47 13.23
CA THR A 148 3.81 13.24 14.67
C THR A 148 2.40 13.54 15.18
N ASN A 149 1.48 13.86 14.28
CA ASN A 149 0.10 14.24 14.58
C ASN A 149 -0.89 13.66 13.57
N ASN A 150 -0.69 12.39 13.21
CA ASN A 150 -1.61 11.61 12.37
C ASN A 150 -1.87 12.25 10.99
N GLY A 151 -0.84 12.75 10.33
CA GLY A 151 -0.95 13.33 8.99
C GLY A 151 -1.51 14.75 8.94
N GLN A 152 -1.85 15.37 10.08
CA GLN A 152 -2.29 16.77 10.09
C GLN A 152 -1.18 17.72 9.65
N THR A 153 0.06 17.42 9.97
CA THR A 153 1.25 18.10 9.44
C THR A 153 2.38 17.10 9.20
N TRP A 154 3.27 17.43 8.30
CA TRP A 154 4.43 16.62 7.95
C TRP A 154 5.70 17.27 8.45
N VAL A 155 6.52 16.51 9.16
CA VAL A 155 7.82 16.98 9.70
C VAL A 155 8.83 17.16 8.57
N GLY A 156 8.76 16.30 7.56
CA GLY A 156 9.62 16.30 6.39
C GLY A 156 9.64 14.91 5.72
N THR A 157 10.48 14.81 4.70
CA THR A 157 10.68 13.57 3.97
C THR A 157 12.16 13.23 3.86
N VAL A 158 12.46 11.93 3.85
CA VAL A 158 13.84 11.42 3.71
C VAL A 158 13.88 10.28 2.71
N THR A 159 15.01 10.12 2.04
CA THR A 159 15.25 8.96 1.18
C THR A 159 15.21 7.69 2.02
N GLY A 160 14.38 6.75 1.60
CA GLY A 160 14.23 5.43 2.20
C GLY A 160 15.11 4.38 1.52
N ASN A 161 14.46 3.36 0.97
CA ASN A 161 15.12 2.24 0.32
C ASN A 161 15.63 2.57 -1.10
N THR A 162 16.42 1.67 -1.64
CA THR A 162 16.78 1.62 -3.07
C THR A 162 16.21 0.34 -3.68
N GLY A 163 15.66 0.45 -4.87
CA GLY A 163 15.03 -0.67 -5.55
C GLY A 163 14.19 -0.19 -6.73
N ASN A 164 13.42 -1.11 -7.32
CA ASN A 164 12.75 -0.85 -8.58
C ASN A 164 11.28 -1.25 -8.58
N ASP A 165 10.77 -1.84 -7.48
CA ASP A 165 9.38 -2.27 -7.37
C ASP A 165 9.05 -2.67 -5.93
N LYS A 166 7.78 -2.75 -5.60
CA LYS A 166 7.12 -3.18 -4.35
C LYS A 166 7.94 -2.94 -3.08
N ASN A 167 7.50 -1.98 -2.32
CA ASN A 167 8.09 -1.61 -1.04
C ASN A 167 7.18 -2.02 0.13
N TRP A 168 7.76 -2.04 1.32
CA TRP A 168 7.03 -2.21 2.58
C TRP A 168 7.73 -1.44 3.70
N ILE A 169 6.97 -0.92 4.66
CA ILE A 169 7.50 -0.28 5.86
C ILE A 169 6.80 -0.83 7.11
N ALA A 170 7.54 -1.00 8.18
CA ALA A 170 7.04 -1.37 9.49
C ALA A 170 7.85 -0.68 10.58
N ALA A 171 7.26 -0.47 11.75
CA ALA A 171 7.95 0.06 12.91
C ALA A 171 7.82 -0.89 14.09
N ASP A 172 8.89 -1.02 14.86
CA ASP A 172 8.90 -1.85 16.08
C ASP A 172 8.06 -1.15 17.16
N GLN A 173 6.91 -1.76 17.47
CA GLN A 173 5.99 -1.29 18.50
C GLN A 173 6.23 -1.93 19.87
N SER A 174 7.24 -2.79 19.99
CA SER A 174 7.60 -3.43 21.25
C SER A 174 8.19 -2.45 22.27
N THR A 175 8.43 -2.94 23.47
CA THR A 175 9.16 -2.22 24.53
C THR A 175 10.63 -2.67 24.65
N GLY A 176 11.10 -3.45 23.68
CA GLY A 176 12.45 -4.02 23.66
C GLY A 176 13.55 -3.02 23.26
N PRO A 177 14.77 -3.50 23.07
CA PRO A 177 15.91 -2.65 22.73
C PRO A 177 15.87 -2.04 21.34
N TYR A 178 14.97 -2.49 20.49
CA TYR A 178 14.75 -2.00 19.13
C TYR A 178 13.48 -1.17 18.98
N ALA A 179 12.79 -0.91 20.11
CA ALA A 179 11.55 -0.12 20.12
C ALA A 179 11.69 1.16 19.31
N ASN A 180 10.67 1.43 18.47
CA ASN A 180 10.61 2.57 17.57
C ASN A 180 11.68 2.62 16.47
N ASN A 181 12.43 1.55 16.25
CA ASN A 181 13.15 1.39 15.00
C ASN A 181 12.13 1.23 13.85
N VAL A 182 12.47 1.80 12.71
CA VAL A 182 11.65 1.67 11.50
C VAL A 182 12.43 0.87 10.47
N TYR A 183 11.77 -0.09 9.88
CA TYR A 183 12.32 -1.00 8.88
C TYR A 183 11.54 -0.89 7.59
N GLY A 184 12.21 -1.12 6.47
CA GLY A 184 11.53 -1.23 5.19
C GLY A 184 12.27 -2.18 4.28
N THR A 185 11.50 -2.76 3.36
CA THR A 185 12.01 -3.64 2.31
C THR A 185 11.60 -3.12 0.95
N MET A 186 12.32 -3.52 -0.08
CA MET A 186 12.00 -3.21 -1.46
C MET A 186 12.63 -4.24 -2.39
N THR A 187 11.94 -4.60 -3.46
CA THR A 187 12.52 -5.41 -4.54
C THR A 187 13.75 -4.71 -5.14
N PRO A 188 14.90 -5.38 -5.35
CA PRO A 188 15.09 -6.85 -5.38
C PRO A 188 15.45 -7.51 -4.04
N GLY A 189 15.27 -6.86 -2.91
CA GLY A 189 15.50 -7.47 -1.60
C GLY A 189 16.39 -6.65 -0.68
N ASN A 190 16.43 -5.33 -0.86
CA ASN A 190 17.10 -4.42 0.06
C ASN A 190 16.27 -4.24 1.34
N ILE A 191 16.96 -4.24 2.47
CA ILE A 191 16.38 -3.97 3.79
C ILE A 191 16.98 -2.69 4.32
N MET A 192 16.13 -1.69 4.55
CA MET A 192 16.52 -0.44 5.22
C MET A 192 16.15 -0.46 6.70
N ARG A 193 16.85 0.34 7.48
CA ARG A 193 16.52 0.58 8.89
C ARG A 193 16.81 2.02 9.29
N SER A 194 15.92 2.56 10.12
CA SER A 194 16.13 3.77 10.90
C SER A 194 16.16 3.41 12.39
N THR A 195 17.13 3.93 13.13
CA THR A 195 17.23 3.84 14.60
C THR A 195 16.96 5.18 15.28
N ASN A 196 16.55 6.19 14.51
CA ASN A 196 16.32 7.56 14.94
C ASN A 196 14.92 8.06 14.55
N GLN A 197 13.94 7.16 14.64
CA GLN A 197 12.52 7.45 14.39
C GLN A 197 12.29 8.08 13.00
N GLY A 198 12.87 7.50 11.96
CA GLY A 198 12.68 7.93 10.58
C GLY A 198 13.40 9.21 10.19
N ALA A 199 14.29 9.76 11.03
CA ALA A 199 15.07 10.93 10.65
C ALA A 199 16.12 10.64 9.57
N SER A 200 16.57 9.38 9.47
CA SER A 200 17.38 8.86 8.37
C SER A 200 17.27 7.34 8.29
N PHE A 201 17.56 6.79 7.11
CA PHE A 201 17.59 5.35 6.86
C PHE A 201 18.96 4.92 6.32
N SER A 202 19.31 3.67 6.59
CA SER A 202 20.49 3.01 6.04
C SER A 202 20.12 1.64 5.53
N ILE A 203 20.66 1.21 4.39
CA ILE A 203 20.55 -0.17 3.92
C ILE A 203 21.40 -1.05 4.84
N VAL A 204 20.77 -1.98 5.52
CA VAL A 204 21.41 -2.87 6.49
C VAL A 204 21.61 -4.29 5.98
N ALA A 205 20.87 -4.67 4.95
CA ALA A 205 21.04 -5.94 4.24
C ALA A 205 20.55 -5.81 2.80
N SER A 206 21.09 -6.67 1.93
CA SER A 206 20.61 -6.85 0.56
C SER A 206 20.67 -8.35 0.26
N VAL A 207 19.57 -8.89 -0.29
CA VAL A 207 19.48 -10.27 -0.74
C VAL A 207 19.39 -10.30 -2.26
N SER A 208 20.15 -11.19 -2.87
CA SER A 208 20.40 -11.19 -4.32
C SER A 208 19.34 -11.91 -5.17
N ASN A 209 18.17 -12.26 -4.62
CA ASN A 209 17.28 -13.24 -5.24
C ASN A 209 15.90 -12.68 -5.66
N ASN A 210 15.80 -11.41 -6.01
CA ASN A 210 14.54 -10.79 -6.45
C ASN A 210 13.34 -11.16 -5.54
N LEU A 211 13.52 -11.04 -4.24
CA LEU A 211 12.45 -11.27 -3.29
C LEU A 211 11.46 -10.11 -3.33
N PRO A 212 10.16 -10.37 -3.25
CA PRO A 212 9.17 -9.32 -3.05
C PRO A 212 9.52 -8.45 -1.84
N GLY A 213 9.30 -7.16 -1.94
CA GLY A 213 9.63 -6.20 -0.87
C GLY A 213 8.73 -6.28 0.36
N MET A 214 7.87 -7.28 0.48
CA MET A 214 6.92 -7.40 1.58
C MET A 214 7.59 -7.88 2.87
N MET A 215 7.21 -7.28 3.98
CA MET A 215 7.55 -7.73 5.33
C MET A 215 6.29 -8.16 6.05
N THR A 216 6.37 -9.29 6.77
CA THR A 216 5.42 -9.61 7.83
C THR A 216 6.10 -9.29 9.16
N GLY A 217 5.50 -8.43 9.96
CA GLY A 217 5.92 -8.19 11.34
C GLY A 217 4.96 -8.92 12.28
N ASP A 218 5.50 -9.62 13.26
CA ASP A 218 4.76 -10.12 14.42
C ASP A 218 4.91 -9.11 15.57
#